data_62425e675505832da0fc961401742c2e
#
_entry.id   62425e675505832da0fc961401742c2e
#
_cell.length_a   1.000
_cell.length_b   1.000
_cell.length_c   1.000
_cell.angle_alpha   90.00
_cell.angle_beta   90.00
_cell.angle_gamma   90.00
#
_symmetry.space_group_name_H-M   'P 1'
#
loop_
_entity.id
_entity.type
_entity.pdbx_description
1 polymer ?
#
loop_
_entity_poly.entity_id
_entity_poly.type
_entity_poly.pdbx_seq_one_letter_code
_entity_poly.pdbx_strand_id
1 'polypeptide(L)'
;MRNKNIENKEHARKVVSKKNIIQILVMVVAVVLVNFVFQYFFCTPVSFRAWGFWLEIVVSLGVMAVCGWIFRESNSYDGNHDQIDFEYFPIVLGIAVVVILILSGIFAWIGSPMFNATTYSNQIEVVDGDFQQDIPEINTENLIIVDQMTAQRLGDRTIGGIPNATYYEVDDEYNLIEVNGDYYRISPLNFGGLFKANKAKSIPGYVLVNAETQSATYKELDTPMTYSPSAYWSHDLERHIHFAHPSYILGKSYFEIDDEGKAYWITEVKSPSIFIFGGSMVNSVVITDACNGEMVEYAINNLPDWVDHAMSVSYLMDKIQNHYVYSGGFGNALFAKQNVYKTAYSYRDARTDEDESKYTPFNGYNSVVAKDGTIWFYTGITPASNSETNYGFVLISPSTGEARFYPASGAEESSAQKAAEGKDQSQKYSASFPTIFNVDGEMTYFMLLKDNAGLVQRYALCNVAEYQKTVQGETLNSTLDLYRKRLAGLTTSSVAVDEPEQEKNVIPDGVEIQEMEHAIVTEVTTATIDGTTYFYFRTEDALAALYVSSIENSSWQTMLLIPGNMVTFKYYDSNEQYVHIVTEIVFK
;
A
#
# COMPACT_ATOMS: atom_id res chain seq x y z
N MET A 1 -42.52 87.24 -19.92
CA MET A 1 -42.25 86.13 -20.94
C MET A 1 -41.06 85.38 -20.44
N ARG A 2 -41.28 84.19 -19.99
CA ARG A 2 -40.24 83.37 -19.31
C ARG A 2 -39.74 82.32 -20.27
N ASN A 3 -38.51 82.53 -20.81
CA ASN A 3 -37.85 81.55 -21.64
C ASN A 3 -37.46 80.31 -20.80
N LYS A 4 -38.12 79.20 -21.02
CA LYS A 4 -37.67 77.92 -20.55
C LYS A 4 -36.57 77.41 -21.48
N ASN A 5 -35.33 77.49 -21.04
CA ASN A 5 -34.26 76.75 -21.62
C ASN A 5 -34.52 75.25 -21.35
N ILE A 6 -34.86 74.52 -22.38
CA ILE A 6 -34.88 73.09 -22.35
C ILE A 6 -33.41 72.66 -22.57
N GLU A 7 -32.73 72.36 -21.50
CA GLU A 7 -31.46 71.64 -21.58
C GLU A 7 -31.74 70.23 -22.09
N ASN A 8 -31.48 70.07 -23.41
CA ASN A 8 -31.31 68.76 -23.96
C ASN A 8 -30.09 68.10 -23.30
N LYS A 9 -30.33 67.24 -22.33
CA LYS A 9 -29.35 66.24 -21.91
C LYS A 9 -29.20 65.25 -23.05
N GLU A 10 -28.35 65.57 -24.02
CA GLU A 10 -27.75 64.59 -24.91
C GLU A 10 -26.99 63.62 -23.99
N HIS A 11 -27.50 62.42 -23.85
CA HIS A 11 -26.68 61.32 -23.40
C HIS A 11 -25.61 61.07 -24.46
N ALA A 12 -24.51 61.81 -24.34
CA ALA A 12 -23.29 61.51 -25.11
C ALA A 12 -22.96 60.05 -24.86
N ARG A 13 -23.12 59.19 -25.85
CA ARG A 13 -22.52 57.85 -25.84
C ARG A 13 -21.01 58.08 -25.64
N LYS A 14 -20.51 57.75 -24.42
CA LYS A 14 -19.08 57.79 -24.16
C LYS A 14 -18.42 56.88 -25.17
N VAL A 15 -17.73 57.50 -26.15
CA VAL A 15 -16.92 56.76 -27.12
C VAL A 15 -15.74 56.18 -26.36
N VAL A 16 -15.69 54.86 -26.23
CA VAL A 16 -14.61 54.16 -25.52
C VAL A 16 -13.30 54.48 -26.24
N SER A 17 -12.35 55.10 -25.57
CA SER A 17 -11.07 55.51 -26.17
C SER A 17 -10.27 54.24 -26.58
N LYS A 18 -9.39 54.37 -27.61
CA LYS A 18 -8.50 53.28 -28.01
C LYS A 18 -7.66 52.75 -26.81
N LYS A 19 -7.23 53.65 -25.92
CA LYS A 19 -6.49 53.29 -24.70
C LYS A 19 -7.32 52.40 -23.78
N ASN A 20 -8.58 52.74 -23.55
CA ASN A 20 -9.48 51.93 -22.72
C ASN A 20 -9.74 50.53 -23.30
N ILE A 21 -9.86 50.44 -24.64
CA ILE A 21 -10.00 49.12 -25.32
C ILE A 21 -8.75 48.29 -25.08
N ILE A 22 -7.55 48.86 -25.18
CA ILE A 22 -6.30 48.18 -24.94
C ILE A 22 -6.21 47.74 -23.45
N GLN A 23 -6.57 48.59 -22.51
CA GLN A 23 -6.55 48.28 -21.09
C GLN A 23 -7.50 47.10 -20.75
N ILE A 24 -8.73 47.11 -21.29
CA ILE A 24 -9.68 46.01 -21.13
C ILE A 24 -9.12 44.72 -21.75
N LEU A 25 -8.54 44.83 -22.95
CA LEU A 25 -7.94 43.67 -23.63
C LEU A 25 -6.80 43.05 -22.79
N VAL A 26 -5.91 43.90 -22.24
CA VAL A 26 -4.82 43.44 -21.37
C VAL A 26 -5.38 42.72 -20.14
N MET A 27 -6.43 43.26 -19.51
CA MET A 27 -7.10 42.65 -18.36
C MET A 27 -7.70 41.29 -18.73
N VAL A 28 -8.41 41.18 -19.84
CA VAL A 28 -8.98 39.94 -20.35
C VAL A 28 -7.89 38.90 -20.61
N VAL A 29 -6.81 39.29 -21.28
CA VAL A 29 -5.67 38.41 -21.53
C VAL A 29 -5.04 37.94 -20.25
N ALA A 30 -4.87 38.82 -19.25
CA ALA A 30 -4.33 38.43 -17.94
C ALA A 30 -5.21 37.40 -17.23
N VAL A 31 -6.55 37.58 -17.23
CA VAL A 31 -7.49 36.61 -16.65
C VAL A 31 -7.47 35.30 -17.42
N VAL A 32 -7.45 35.33 -18.77
CA VAL A 32 -7.36 34.12 -19.58
C VAL A 32 -6.08 33.35 -19.29
N LEU A 33 -4.95 34.04 -19.09
CA LEU A 33 -3.69 33.40 -18.69
C LEU A 33 -3.78 32.74 -17.30
N VAL A 34 -4.42 33.41 -16.34
CA VAL A 34 -4.65 32.81 -15.01
C VAL A 34 -5.49 31.54 -15.13
N ASN A 35 -6.63 31.62 -15.82
CA ASN A 35 -7.49 30.44 -16.03
C ASN A 35 -6.74 29.33 -16.80
N PHE A 36 -5.95 29.68 -17.81
CA PHE A 36 -5.13 28.69 -18.50
C PHE A 36 -4.16 27.98 -17.55
N VAL A 37 -3.50 28.72 -16.65
CA VAL A 37 -2.58 28.12 -15.66
C VAL A 37 -3.34 27.19 -14.72
N PHE A 38 -4.48 27.61 -14.19
CA PHE A 38 -5.27 26.79 -13.28
C PHE A 38 -5.83 25.53 -13.96
N GLN A 39 -6.39 25.68 -15.16
CA GLN A 39 -7.00 24.55 -15.87
C GLN A 39 -5.97 23.59 -16.47
N TYR A 40 -4.84 24.11 -16.97
CA TYR A 40 -3.85 23.27 -17.66
C TYR A 40 -2.80 22.68 -16.73
N PHE A 41 -2.28 23.45 -15.76
CA PHE A 41 -1.20 22.98 -14.89
C PHE A 41 -1.67 22.42 -13.56
N PHE A 42 -2.78 22.92 -13.02
CA PHE A 42 -3.32 22.48 -11.73
C PHE A 42 -4.58 21.64 -11.87
N CYS A 43 -5.08 21.38 -13.08
CA CYS A 43 -6.27 20.58 -13.35
C CYS A 43 -7.44 20.94 -12.41
N THR A 44 -7.66 22.25 -12.18
CA THR A 44 -8.61 22.74 -11.18
C THR A 44 -10.04 22.36 -11.55
N PRO A 45 -10.77 21.62 -10.69
CA PRO A 45 -12.13 21.22 -11.01
C PRO A 45 -13.08 22.42 -11.15
N VAL A 46 -13.83 22.47 -12.24
CA VAL A 46 -14.87 23.50 -12.48
C VAL A 46 -16.12 23.14 -11.67
N SER A 47 -16.02 23.23 -10.36
CA SER A 47 -17.09 22.88 -9.43
C SER A 47 -17.08 23.80 -8.21
N PHE A 48 -18.23 24.37 -7.87
CA PHE A 48 -18.36 25.18 -6.65
C PHE A 48 -18.11 24.40 -5.35
N ARG A 49 -18.06 23.07 -5.43
CA ARG A 49 -17.72 22.19 -4.31
C ARG A 49 -16.22 21.92 -4.17
N ALA A 50 -15.40 22.43 -5.09
CA ALA A 50 -13.95 22.30 -5.06
C ALA A 50 -13.29 23.58 -4.56
N TRP A 51 -12.36 23.47 -3.61
CA TRP A 51 -11.58 24.62 -3.11
C TRP A 51 -10.79 25.32 -4.20
N GLY A 52 -10.21 24.55 -5.13
CA GLY A 52 -9.43 25.07 -6.26
C GLY A 52 -10.22 26.04 -7.11
N PHE A 53 -11.50 25.78 -7.35
CA PHE A 53 -12.41 26.67 -8.11
C PHE A 53 -12.53 28.07 -7.49
N TRP A 54 -12.72 28.14 -6.17
CA TRP A 54 -12.81 29.42 -5.46
C TRP A 54 -11.47 30.14 -5.43
N LEU A 55 -10.37 29.39 -5.31
CA LEU A 55 -9.02 29.95 -5.39
C LEU A 55 -8.75 30.55 -6.77
N GLU A 56 -9.13 29.88 -7.85
CA GLU A 56 -9.03 30.39 -9.23
C GLU A 56 -9.81 31.68 -9.40
N ILE A 57 -11.04 31.76 -8.88
CA ILE A 57 -11.86 32.99 -8.90
C ILE A 57 -11.16 34.10 -8.13
N VAL A 58 -10.69 33.84 -6.91
CA VAL A 58 -9.99 34.81 -6.06
C VAL A 58 -8.75 35.37 -6.75
N VAL A 59 -7.92 34.51 -7.35
CA VAL A 59 -6.72 34.93 -8.08
C VAL A 59 -7.09 35.73 -9.31
N SER A 60 -8.11 35.30 -10.07
CA SER A 60 -8.60 36.04 -11.24
C SER A 60 -9.10 37.45 -10.89
N LEU A 61 -9.92 37.57 -9.82
CA LEU A 61 -10.39 38.85 -9.32
C LEU A 61 -9.23 39.70 -8.78
N GLY A 62 -8.26 39.10 -8.11
CA GLY A 62 -7.06 39.79 -7.63
C GLY A 62 -6.23 40.37 -8.77
N VAL A 63 -6.02 39.60 -9.85
CA VAL A 63 -5.33 40.09 -11.07
C VAL A 63 -6.09 41.21 -11.73
N MET A 64 -7.43 41.10 -11.83
CA MET A 64 -8.28 42.18 -12.33
C MET A 64 -8.16 43.44 -11.47
N ALA A 65 -8.14 43.33 -10.13
CA ALA A 65 -7.99 44.44 -9.20
C ALA A 65 -6.62 45.13 -9.37
N VAL A 66 -5.54 44.34 -9.51
CA VAL A 66 -4.19 44.87 -9.77
C VAL A 66 -4.12 45.62 -11.11
N CYS A 67 -4.67 45.01 -12.16
CA CYS A 67 -4.76 45.68 -13.47
C CYS A 67 -5.57 46.99 -13.39
N GLY A 68 -6.71 46.96 -12.72
CA GLY A 68 -7.55 48.12 -12.51
C GLY A 68 -6.84 49.23 -11.72
N TRP A 69 -6.04 48.87 -10.70
CA TRP A 69 -5.23 49.83 -9.94
C TRP A 69 -4.14 50.48 -10.83
N ILE A 70 -3.42 49.67 -11.63
CA ILE A 70 -2.41 50.16 -12.57
C ILE A 70 -3.06 51.09 -13.62
N PHE A 71 -4.25 50.73 -14.12
CA PHE A 71 -4.94 51.55 -15.13
C PHE A 71 -5.50 52.85 -14.54
N ARG A 72 -5.98 52.83 -13.30
CA ARG A 72 -6.35 54.01 -12.55
C ARG A 72 -5.19 55.01 -12.45
N GLU A 73 -4.02 54.52 -12.02
CA GLU A 73 -2.81 55.38 -11.91
C GLU A 73 -2.40 55.97 -13.28
N SER A 74 -2.39 55.10 -14.32
CA SER A 74 -2.07 55.53 -15.70
C SER A 74 -3.07 56.55 -16.27
N ASN A 75 -4.35 56.48 -15.93
CA ASN A 75 -5.39 57.37 -16.42
C ASN A 75 -5.42 58.70 -15.64
N SER A 76 -5.08 58.69 -14.36
CA SER A 76 -4.92 59.87 -13.52
C SER A 76 -3.81 60.79 -14.05
N TYR A 77 -2.76 60.22 -14.65
CA TYR A 77 -1.62 60.97 -15.20
C TYR A 77 -1.95 61.68 -16.50
N ASP A 78 -2.91 61.15 -17.32
CA ASP A 78 -3.18 61.66 -18.69
C ASP A 78 -4.20 62.84 -18.71
N GLY A 79 -4.90 63.13 -17.64
CA GLY A 79 -5.81 64.28 -17.54
C GLY A 79 -6.99 64.31 -18.52
N ASN A 80 -7.32 63.26 -19.20
CA ASN A 80 -8.31 63.18 -20.26
C ASN A 80 -9.66 62.68 -19.73
N HIS A 81 -10.70 63.55 -19.75
CA HIS A 81 -12.03 63.25 -19.18
C HIS A 81 -12.87 62.21 -19.93
N ASP A 82 -12.42 61.75 -21.07
CA ASP A 82 -13.15 60.76 -21.90
C ASP A 82 -12.77 59.30 -21.60
N GLN A 83 -12.06 59.05 -20.49
CA GLN A 83 -11.60 57.72 -20.12
C GLN A 83 -12.58 57.02 -19.18
N ILE A 84 -12.59 55.64 -19.21
CA ILE A 84 -13.32 54.84 -18.24
C ILE A 84 -12.70 55.12 -16.87
N ASP A 85 -13.55 55.45 -15.90
CA ASP A 85 -13.14 55.70 -14.52
C ASP A 85 -12.95 54.38 -13.79
N PHE A 86 -11.70 54.04 -13.47
CA PHE A 86 -11.33 52.86 -12.69
C PHE A 86 -11.20 53.20 -11.18
N GLU A 87 -11.72 54.33 -10.71
CA GLU A 87 -11.45 54.82 -9.35
C GLU A 87 -11.85 53.80 -8.27
N TYR A 88 -13.05 53.26 -8.36
CA TYR A 88 -13.60 52.29 -7.37
C TYR A 88 -13.45 50.85 -7.78
N PHE A 89 -13.12 50.54 -9.04
CA PHE A 89 -13.06 49.20 -9.59
C PHE A 89 -12.11 48.25 -8.82
N PRO A 90 -10.83 48.59 -8.55
CA PRO A 90 -9.94 47.73 -7.77
C PRO A 90 -10.39 47.58 -6.31
N ILE A 91 -11.02 48.61 -5.73
CA ILE A 91 -11.52 48.57 -4.36
C ILE A 91 -12.69 47.57 -4.27
N VAL A 92 -13.65 47.66 -5.21
CA VAL A 92 -14.80 46.73 -5.25
C VAL A 92 -14.35 45.29 -5.46
N LEU A 93 -13.41 45.04 -6.36
CA LEU A 93 -12.85 43.70 -6.56
C LEU A 93 -12.06 43.18 -5.34
N GLY A 94 -11.29 44.05 -4.70
CA GLY A 94 -10.60 43.73 -3.44
C GLY A 94 -11.57 43.33 -2.33
N ILE A 95 -12.68 44.07 -2.19
CA ILE A 95 -13.75 43.72 -1.24
C ILE A 95 -14.38 42.37 -1.63
N ALA A 96 -14.66 42.13 -2.93
CA ALA A 96 -15.22 40.87 -3.39
C ALA A 96 -14.29 39.68 -3.07
N VAL A 97 -12.99 39.84 -3.25
CA VAL A 97 -11.99 38.82 -2.87
C VAL A 97 -12.07 38.50 -1.37
N VAL A 98 -12.07 39.55 -0.52
CA VAL A 98 -12.16 39.38 0.94
C VAL A 98 -13.47 38.67 1.33
N VAL A 99 -14.60 39.09 0.74
CA VAL A 99 -15.91 38.45 0.98
C VAL A 99 -15.90 36.98 0.60
N ILE A 100 -15.37 36.63 -0.58
CA ILE A 100 -15.29 35.26 -1.03
C ILE A 100 -14.41 34.42 -0.08
N LEU A 101 -13.26 34.93 0.35
CA LEU A 101 -12.38 34.23 1.30
C LEU A 101 -13.07 33.99 2.65
N ILE A 102 -13.79 35.02 3.17
CA ILE A 102 -14.55 34.91 4.42
C ILE A 102 -15.67 33.85 4.27
N LEU A 103 -16.46 33.93 3.19
CA LEU A 103 -17.55 32.99 2.95
C LEU A 103 -17.02 31.58 2.77
N SER A 104 -15.93 31.40 2.01
CA SER A 104 -15.29 30.07 1.84
C SER A 104 -14.81 29.50 3.18
N GLY A 105 -14.22 30.34 4.04
CA GLY A 105 -13.82 29.93 5.40
C GLY A 105 -15.02 29.53 6.26
N ILE A 106 -16.12 30.32 6.23
CA ILE A 106 -17.36 30.00 6.94
C ILE A 106 -17.95 28.67 6.43
N PHE A 107 -17.97 28.45 5.11
CA PHE A 107 -18.50 27.22 4.52
C PHE A 107 -17.66 25.99 4.91
N ALA A 108 -16.34 26.12 4.93
CA ALA A 108 -15.46 25.06 5.41
C ALA A 108 -15.70 24.77 6.91
N TRP A 109 -15.86 25.83 7.71
CA TRP A 109 -16.13 25.71 9.14
C TRP A 109 -17.47 25.02 9.42
N ILE A 110 -18.55 25.41 8.74
CA ILE A 110 -19.88 24.77 8.85
C ILE A 110 -19.79 23.30 8.41
N GLY A 111 -19.04 22.97 7.36
CA GLY A 111 -18.83 21.60 6.87
C GLY A 111 -17.89 20.75 7.72
N SER A 112 -17.30 21.31 8.78
CA SER A 112 -16.31 20.61 9.61
C SER A 112 -16.94 19.59 10.58
N PRO A 113 -16.15 18.65 11.13
CA PRO A 113 -16.60 17.71 12.16
C PRO A 113 -17.15 18.41 13.42
N MET A 114 -16.76 19.66 13.68
CA MET A 114 -17.27 20.42 14.83
C MET A 114 -18.81 20.51 14.86
N PHE A 115 -19.43 20.65 13.69
CA PHE A 115 -20.89 20.74 13.56
C PHE A 115 -21.54 19.48 13.03
N ASN A 116 -20.76 18.60 12.43
CA ASN A 116 -21.25 17.43 11.70
C ASN A 116 -20.64 16.10 12.17
N ALA A 117 -20.16 16.04 13.42
CA ALA A 117 -19.45 14.89 13.96
C ALA A 117 -20.16 13.55 13.66
N THR A 118 -21.46 13.46 13.98
CA THR A 118 -22.27 12.26 13.72
C THR A 118 -22.37 11.93 12.23
N THR A 119 -22.46 12.96 11.37
CA THR A 119 -22.49 12.74 9.92
C THR A 119 -21.15 12.19 9.41
N TYR A 120 -20.03 12.70 9.95
CA TYR A 120 -18.70 12.15 9.63
C TYR A 120 -18.53 10.72 10.13
N SER A 121 -19.01 10.42 11.34
CA SER A 121 -18.98 9.05 11.88
C SER A 121 -19.81 8.06 11.05
N ASN A 122 -20.91 8.52 10.46
CA ASN A 122 -21.83 7.68 9.68
C ASN A 122 -21.49 7.65 8.17
N GLN A 123 -20.34 8.17 7.74
CA GLN A 123 -19.92 8.09 6.33
C GLN A 123 -19.48 6.69 5.91
N ILE A 124 -19.23 5.82 6.86
CA ILE A 124 -18.96 4.41 6.65
C ILE A 124 -19.81 3.61 7.64
N GLU A 125 -20.35 2.51 7.15
CA GLU A 125 -20.99 1.50 7.99
C GLU A 125 -19.94 0.43 8.33
N VAL A 126 -19.76 0.18 9.62
CA VAL A 126 -18.88 -0.87 10.12
C VAL A 126 -19.76 -1.94 10.76
N VAL A 127 -19.77 -3.12 10.15
CA VAL A 127 -20.57 -4.26 10.64
C VAL A 127 -19.69 -5.20 11.46
N ASP A 128 -20.31 -5.95 12.40
CA ASP A 128 -19.59 -6.98 13.13
C ASP A 128 -19.26 -8.16 12.20
N GLY A 129 -18.00 -8.56 12.13
CA GLY A 129 -17.51 -9.70 11.36
C GLY A 129 -17.40 -10.96 12.21
N ASP A 130 -17.38 -12.12 11.57
CA ASP A 130 -17.08 -13.41 12.19
C ASP A 130 -15.65 -13.83 11.82
N PHE A 131 -14.74 -13.74 12.80
CA PHE A 131 -13.32 -14.02 12.57
C PHE A 131 -13.06 -15.39 11.93
N GLN A 132 -13.75 -16.42 12.37
CA GLN A 132 -13.52 -17.78 11.87
C GLN A 132 -14.10 -18.01 10.46
N GLN A 133 -15.10 -17.22 10.08
CA GLN A 133 -15.71 -17.31 8.76
C GLN A 133 -14.98 -16.46 7.73
N ASP A 134 -14.53 -15.26 8.12
CA ASP A 134 -13.99 -14.27 7.21
C ASP A 134 -12.47 -14.39 7.01
N ILE A 135 -11.74 -14.73 8.09
CA ILE A 135 -10.28 -14.81 8.05
C ILE A 135 -9.83 -16.25 7.75
N PRO A 136 -9.02 -16.45 6.73
CA PRO A 136 -8.52 -17.78 6.39
C PRO A 136 -7.65 -18.32 7.52
N GLU A 137 -7.71 -19.64 7.72
CA GLU A 137 -6.69 -20.33 8.49
C GLU A 137 -5.35 -20.23 7.75
N ILE A 138 -4.27 -20.02 8.51
CA ILE A 138 -2.95 -19.83 7.90
C ILE A 138 -2.56 -21.05 7.08
N ASN A 139 -2.34 -20.85 5.79
CA ASN A 139 -1.83 -21.85 4.88
C ASN A 139 -0.43 -21.42 4.42
N THR A 140 0.55 -22.29 4.59
CA THR A 140 1.94 -22.00 4.25
C THR A 140 2.22 -22.05 2.76
N GLU A 141 1.30 -22.59 1.94
CA GLU A 141 1.47 -22.71 0.50
C GLU A 141 1.10 -21.43 -0.25
N ASN A 142 0.12 -20.64 0.26
CA ASN A 142 -0.42 -19.45 -0.42
C ASN A 142 -0.43 -18.22 0.51
N LEU A 143 0.63 -18.04 1.29
CA LEU A 143 0.72 -16.91 2.22
C LEU A 143 1.35 -15.70 1.54
N ILE A 144 0.72 -14.54 1.69
CA ILE A 144 1.29 -13.26 1.27
C ILE A 144 2.48 -12.92 2.19
N ILE A 145 3.70 -13.13 1.68
CA ILE A 145 4.96 -12.88 2.41
C ILE A 145 5.73 -11.67 1.87
N VAL A 146 5.14 -10.92 0.94
CA VAL A 146 5.75 -9.73 0.36
C VAL A 146 4.93 -8.50 0.74
N ASP A 147 5.43 -7.70 1.66
CA ASP A 147 4.88 -6.37 1.91
C ASP A 147 5.38 -5.34 0.89
N GLN A 148 4.84 -4.12 0.93
CA GLN A 148 5.17 -3.05 -0.01
C GLN A 148 6.68 -2.74 -0.04
N MET A 149 7.33 -2.67 1.13
CA MET A 149 8.77 -2.36 1.22
C MET A 149 9.64 -3.47 0.61
N THR A 150 9.28 -4.72 0.85
CA THR A 150 9.97 -5.87 0.24
C THR A 150 9.75 -5.89 -1.28
N ALA A 151 8.52 -5.62 -1.74
CA ALA A 151 8.22 -5.53 -3.17
C ALA A 151 9.05 -4.45 -3.86
N GLN A 152 9.14 -3.25 -3.26
CA GLN A 152 9.97 -2.16 -3.76
C GLN A 152 11.44 -2.59 -3.90
N ARG A 153 12.03 -3.22 -2.86
CA ARG A 153 13.42 -3.69 -2.89
C ARG A 153 13.69 -4.75 -3.96
N LEU A 154 12.73 -5.64 -4.17
CA LEU A 154 12.84 -6.69 -5.17
C LEU A 154 12.66 -6.13 -6.58
N GLY A 155 11.67 -5.26 -6.76
CA GLY A 155 11.32 -4.66 -8.05
C GLY A 155 12.41 -3.72 -8.58
N ASP A 156 13.02 -2.89 -7.73
CA ASP A 156 14.11 -2.00 -8.13
C ASP A 156 15.30 -2.73 -8.78
N ARG A 157 15.51 -4.00 -8.42
CA ARG A 157 16.57 -4.82 -9.03
C ARG A 157 16.25 -5.25 -10.45
N THR A 158 14.98 -5.29 -10.86
CA THR A 158 14.57 -5.73 -12.20
C THR A 158 14.85 -4.68 -13.27
N ILE A 159 14.96 -3.39 -12.87
CA ILE A 159 15.16 -2.26 -13.80
C ILE A 159 16.43 -2.40 -14.64
N GLY A 160 17.47 -3.00 -14.10
CA GLY A 160 18.76 -3.17 -14.79
C GLY A 160 18.70 -3.95 -16.10
N GLY A 161 17.66 -4.75 -16.31
CA GLY A 161 17.43 -5.54 -17.53
C GLY A 161 16.56 -4.87 -18.60
N ILE A 162 16.02 -3.67 -18.31
CA ILE A 162 15.07 -2.99 -19.20
C ILE A 162 15.82 -2.17 -20.26
N PRO A 163 15.44 -2.22 -21.56
CA PRO A 163 16.00 -1.35 -22.57
C PRO A 163 15.79 0.14 -22.22
N ASN A 164 16.86 0.93 -22.29
CA ASN A 164 16.82 2.34 -21.91
C ASN A 164 16.41 2.60 -20.44
N ALA A 165 16.74 1.70 -19.52
CA ALA A 165 16.43 1.77 -18.08
C ALA A 165 16.67 3.17 -17.46
N THR A 166 17.67 3.91 -17.95
CA THR A 166 18.00 5.27 -17.46
C THR A 166 16.91 6.31 -17.68
N TYR A 167 15.88 6.03 -18.48
CA TYR A 167 14.75 6.93 -18.70
C TYR A 167 13.64 6.75 -17.68
N TYR A 168 13.64 5.62 -16.97
CA TYR A 168 12.56 5.19 -16.11
C TYR A 168 13.04 4.96 -14.68
N GLU A 169 12.10 4.99 -13.77
CA GLU A 169 12.22 4.61 -12.36
C GLU A 169 11.00 3.75 -12.04
N VAL A 170 11.10 2.76 -11.16
CA VAL A 170 9.92 2.06 -10.67
C VAL A 170 9.18 2.98 -9.71
N ASP A 171 7.85 2.97 -9.73
CA ASP A 171 7.08 3.70 -8.73
C ASP A 171 7.31 3.08 -7.34
N ASP A 172 7.34 3.92 -6.31
CA ASP A 172 7.49 3.47 -4.92
C ASP A 172 6.23 2.73 -4.41
N GLU A 173 5.11 2.86 -5.09
CA GLU A 173 3.84 2.26 -4.71
C GLU A 173 3.65 0.91 -5.38
N TYR A 174 3.54 -0.13 -4.55
CA TYR A 174 3.29 -1.51 -4.96
C TYR A 174 1.94 -1.98 -4.42
N ASN A 175 0.91 -1.89 -5.23
CA ASN A 175 -0.43 -2.37 -4.86
C ASN A 175 -0.48 -3.90 -4.91
N LEU A 176 -1.17 -4.51 -3.96
CA LEU A 176 -1.46 -5.95 -4.00
C LEU A 176 -2.67 -6.15 -4.90
N ILE A 177 -2.54 -6.96 -5.92
CA ILE A 177 -3.63 -7.31 -6.86
C ILE A 177 -3.76 -8.82 -6.99
N GLU A 178 -4.94 -9.27 -7.39
CA GLU A 178 -5.20 -10.64 -7.78
C GLU A 178 -5.28 -10.73 -9.32
N VAL A 179 -4.59 -11.68 -9.92
CA VAL A 179 -4.66 -11.93 -11.36
C VAL A 179 -4.73 -13.44 -11.59
N ASN A 180 -5.85 -13.92 -12.10
CA ASN A 180 -6.10 -15.34 -12.41
C ASN A 180 -5.88 -16.30 -11.22
N GLY A 181 -6.15 -15.87 -9.99
CA GLY A 181 -5.99 -16.67 -8.76
C GLY A 181 -4.64 -16.53 -8.07
N ASP A 182 -3.68 -15.82 -8.66
CA ASP A 182 -2.37 -15.53 -8.06
C ASP A 182 -2.29 -14.10 -7.54
N TYR A 183 -1.54 -13.88 -6.48
CA TYR A 183 -1.38 -12.55 -5.87
C TYR A 183 -0.04 -11.92 -6.22
N TYR A 184 -0.11 -10.67 -6.68
CA TYR A 184 1.06 -9.90 -7.09
C TYR A 184 1.08 -8.52 -6.45
N ARG A 185 2.27 -8.04 -6.15
CA ARG A 185 2.53 -6.62 -5.92
C ARG A 185 2.91 -5.99 -7.26
N ILE A 186 2.09 -5.06 -7.75
CA ILE A 186 2.31 -4.42 -9.05
C ILE A 186 2.77 -2.97 -8.88
N SER A 187 3.70 -2.55 -9.72
CA SER A 187 4.14 -1.15 -9.81
C SER A 187 4.44 -0.78 -11.26
N PRO A 188 3.96 0.38 -11.73
CA PRO A 188 4.30 0.86 -13.06
C PRO A 188 5.73 1.41 -13.10
N LEU A 189 6.28 1.57 -14.28
CA LEU A 189 7.42 2.43 -14.48
C LEU A 189 6.97 3.89 -14.56
N ASN A 190 7.76 4.80 -14.02
CA ASN A 190 7.60 6.23 -14.12
C ASN A 190 8.72 6.85 -14.97
N PHE A 191 8.45 8.01 -15.58
CA PHE A 191 9.51 8.77 -16.24
C PHE A 191 10.43 9.43 -15.20
N GLY A 192 11.72 9.24 -15.31
CA GLY A 192 12.73 9.89 -14.45
C GLY A 192 12.94 11.38 -14.74
N GLY A 193 11.87 12.11 -15.15
CA GLY A 193 11.83 13.54 -15.36
C GLY A 193 11.49 13.98 -16.79
N LEU A 194 11.20 15.29 -16.97
CA LEU A 194 10.66 15.89 -18.19
C LEU A 194 11.50 15.60 -19.45
N PHE A 195 12.83 15.73 -19.36
CA PHE A 195 13.69 15.52 -20.54
C PHE A 195 13.74 14.05 -20.97
N LYS A 196 13.72 13.14 -20.00
CA LYS A 196 13.67 11.70 -20.23
C LYS A 196 12.32 11.30 -20.84
N ALA A 197 11.21 11.82 -20.32
CA ALA A 197 9.87 11.62 -20.84
C ALA A 197 9.73 12.10 -22.31
N ASN A 198 10.21 13.31 -22.62
CA ASN A 198 10.17 13.84 -23.99
C ASN A 198 10.98 12.99 -24.98
N LYS A 199 12.00 12.29 -24.52
CA LYS A 199 12.83 11.41 -25.35
C LYS A 199 12.24 10.00 -25.48
N ALA A 200 11.76 9.42 -24.38
CA ALA A 200 11.17 8.09 -24.33
C ALA A 200 9.76 8.03 -24.95
N LYS A 201 8.93 9.05 -24.70
CA LYS A 201 7.54 9.26 -25.18
C LYS A 201 6.50 8.31 -24.60
N SER A 202 6.86 7.11 -24.21
CA SER A 202 5.95 6.10 -23.67
C SER A 202 6.67 5.25 -22.64
N ILE A 203 5.90 4.55 -21.80
CA ILE A 203 6.38 3.65 -20.74
C ILE A 203 6.20 2.23 -21.24
N PRO A 204 7.29 1.42 -21.33
CA PRO A 204 7.25 0.14 -22.04
C PRO A 204 6.60 -1.00 -21.25
N GLY A 205 6.40 -0.86 -19.94
CA GLY A 205 5.86 -1.96 -19.14
C GLY A 205 5.80 -1.64 -17.65
N TYR A 206 5.67 -2.66 -16.85
CA TYR A 206 5.49 -2.60 -15.41
C TYR A 206 6.26 -3.73 -14.70
N VAL A 207 6.36 -3.63 -13.38
CA VAL A 207 7.00 -4.64 -12.53
C VAL A 207 5.94 -5.41 -11.76
N LEU A 208 6.04 -6.74 -11.77
CA LEU A 208 5.27 -7.66 -10.94
C LEU A 208 6.20 -8.34 -9.94
N VAL A 209 5.81 -8.36 -8.70
CA VAL A 209 6.45 -9.15 -7.65
C VAL A 209 5.42 -10.15 -7.13
N ASN A 210 5.65 -11.43 -7.37
CA ASN A 210 4.77 -12.46 -6.83
C ASN A 210 4.78 -12.38 -5.29
N ALA A 211 3.59 -12.23 -4.71
CA ALA A 211 3.44 -11.93 -3.29
C ALA A 211 3.71 -13.13 -2.37
N GLU A 212 3.75 -14.34 -2.92
CA GLU A 212 3.98 -15.60 -2.21
C GLU A 212 5.44 -16.07 -2.34
N THR A 213 6.02 -15.95 -3.57
CA THR A 213 7.35 -16.52 -3.87
C THR A 213 8.50 -15.51 -3.83
N GLN A 214 8.23 -14.22 -3.66
CA GLN A 214 9.19 -13.11 -3.73
C GLN A 214 9.88 -12.96 -5.10
N SER A 215 9.36 -13.59 -6.15
CA SER A 215 9.91 -13.48 -7.49
C SER A 215 9.48 -12.15 -8.13
N ALA A 216 10.46 -11.32 -8.50
CA ALA A 216 10.20 -10.05 -9.19
C ALA A 216 10.48 -10.20 -10.69
N THR A 217 9.55 -9.73 -11.52
CA THR A 217 9.61 -9.84 -12.98
C THR A 217 9.18 -8.53 -13.63
N TYR A 218 9.95 -8.05 -14.59
CA TYR A 218 9.53 -6.99 -15.50
C TYR A 218 8.64 -7.60 -16.59
N LYS A 219 7.50 -6.96 -16.84
CA LYS A 219 6.56 -7.30 -17.93
C LYS A 219 6.56 -6.19 -18.96
N GLU A 220 6.98 -6.50 -20.17
CA GLU A 220 6.88 -5.61 -21.32
C GLU A 220 5.48 -5.69 -21.92
N LEU A 221 4.91 -4.54 -22.26
CA LEU A 221 3.60 -4.43 -22.90
C LEU A 221 3.75 -4.45 -24.42
N ASP A 222 2.88 -5.15 -25.12
CA ASP A 222 2.80 -5.14 -26.59
C ASP A 222 2.57 -3.71 -27.14
N THR A 223 1.74 -2.94 -26.43
CA THR A 223 1.51 -1.51 -26.68
C THR A 223 1.95 -0.71 -25.46
N PRO A 224 3.00 0.10 -25.57
CA PRO A 224 3.49 0.88 -24.43
C PRO A 224 2.47 1.88 -23.91
N MET A 225 2.50 2.14 -22.59
CA MET A 225 1.63 3.12 -21.94
C MET A 225 2.00 4.54 -22.39
N THR A 226 0.98 5.29 -22.78
CA THR A 226 1.09 6.69 -23.20
C THR A 226 0.65 7.63 -22.08
N TYR A 227 -0.34 7.24 -21.30
CA TYR A 227 -0.93 8.01 -20.21
C TYR A 227 -0.45 7.51 -18.85
N SER A 228 0.03 8.43 -18.02
CA SER A 228 0.54 8.12 -16.68
C SER A 228 0.54 9.38 -15.82
N PRO A 229 0.44 9.29 -14.48
CA PRO A 229 0.67 10.42 -13.58
C PRO A 229 2.09 11.02 -13.70
N SER A 230 3.08 10.22 -14.13
CA SER A 230 4.45 10.67 -14.37
C SER A 230 4.67 11.27 -15.74
N ALA A 231 3.68 11.19 -16.63
CA ALA A 231 3.77 11.76 -17.98
C ALA A 231 3.61 13.29 -17.96
N TYR A 232 3.89 13.91 -19.08
CA TYR A 232 3.87 15.37 -19.22
C TYR A 232 2.93 15.80 -20.33
N TRP A 233 2.57 17.07 -20.32
CA TRP A 233 1.75 17.74 -21.33
C TRP A 233 0.37 17.07 -21.46
N SER A 234 -0.05 16.71 -22.66
CA SER A 234 -1.34 16.09 -22.95
C SER A 234 -1.45 14.62 -22.52
N HIS A 235 -0.34 13.99 -22.15
CA HIS A 235 -0.30 12.59 -21.73
C HIS A 235 -0.28 12.41 -20.21
N ASP A 236 -0.22 13.51 -19.46
CA ASP A 236 -0.45 13.50 -18.02
C ASP A 236 -1.88 13.02 -17.74
N LEU A 237 -2.01 11.98 -16.90
CA LEU A 237 -3.28 11.29 -16.65
C LEU A 237 -4.34 12.21 -16.07
N GLU A 238 -3.99 12.97 -15.01
CA GLU A 238 -4.94 13.87 -14.35
C GLU A 238 -5.47 14.92 -15.31
N ARG A 239 -4.59 15.49 -16.13
CA ARG A 239 -4.96 16.47 -17.17
C ARG A 239 -5.83 15.85 -18.25
N HIS A 240 -5.53 14.62 -18.67
CA HIS A 240 -6.32 13.91 -19.66
C HIS A 240 -7.77 13.70 -19.17
N ILE A 241 -7.94 13.24 -17.93
CA ILE A 241 -9.25 13.06 -17.29
C ILE A 241 -9.94 14.42 -17.08
N HIS A 242 -9.20 15.43 -16.59
CA HIS A 242 -9.75 16.76 -16.34
C HIS A 242 -10.33 17.42 -17.59
N PHE A 243 -9.67 17.35 -18.73
CA PHE A 243 -10.19 17.94 -19.96
C PHE A 243 -11.40 17.17 -20.55
N ALA A 244 -11.54 15.88 -20.24
CA ALA A 244 -12.74 15.13 -20.60
C ALA A 244 -13.89 15.42 -19.63
N HIS A 245 -13.59 15.57 -18.33
CA HIS A 245 -14.53 15.75 -17.22
C HIS A 245 -14.15 16.94 -16.32
N PRO A 246 -14.28 18.20 -16.79
CA PRO A 246 -13.74 19.37 -16.08
C PRO A 246 -14.32 19.61 -14.68
N SER A 247 -15.50 19.05 -14.38
CA SER A 247 -16.16 19.22 -13.09
C SER A 247 -15.79 18.19 -12.03
N TYR A 248 -15.02 17.14 -12.40
CA TYR A 248 -14.67 16.07 -11.48
C TYR A 248 -13.61 16.53 -10.48
N ILE A 249 -13.83 16.19 -9.21
CA ILE A 249 -12.83 16.34 -8.16
C ILE A 249 -12.10 15.00 -8.09
N LEU A 250 -10.96 14.93 -8.74
CA LEU A 250 -10.16 13.72 -8.82
C LEU A 250 -9.45 13.44 -7.48
N GLY A 251 -9.35 12.18 -7.14
CA GLY A 251 -8.56 11.67 -6.01
C GLY A 251 -7.29 10.98 -6.50
N LYS A 252 -6.88 9.95 -5.76
CA LYS A 252 -5.70 9.17 -6.10
C LYS A 252 -5.97 8.27 -7.31
N SER A 253 -4.93 8.03 -8.11
CA SER A 253 -4.94 7.06 -9.19
C SER A 253 -4.11 5.84 -8.79
N TYR A 254 -4.63 4.64 -9.09
CA TYR A 254 -3.96 3.36 -8.89
C TYR A 254 -3.65 2.71 -10.22
N PHE A 255 -2.51 2.04 -10.27
CA PHE A 255 -2.13 1.23 -11.41
C PHE A 255 -2.54 -0.22 -11.17
N GLU A 256 -3.32 -0.78 -12.10
CA GLU A 256 -3.72 -2.19 -12.10
C GLU A 256 -3.70 -2.76 -13.51
N ILE A 257 -3.81 -4.07 -13.60
CA ILE A 257 -3.95 -4.81 -14.86
C ILE A 257 -5.20 -5.69 -14.80
N ASP A 258 -5.80 -5.94 -15.94
CA ASP A 258 -6.83 -6.97 -16.07
C ASP A 258 -6.24 -8.38 -16.16
N ASP A 259 -7.10 -9.40 -16.24
CA ASP A 259 -6.69 -10.80 -16.31
C ASP A 259 -5.86 -11.14 -17.57
N GLU A 260 -5.95 -10.33 -18.62
CA GLU A 260 -5.15 -10.43 -19.82
C GLU A 260 -3.80 -9.69 -19.71
N GLY A 261 -3.56 -8.97 -18.62
CA GLY A 261 -2.35 -8.19 -18.36
C GLY A 261 -2.30 -6.82 -19.03
N LYS A 262 -3.44 -6.28 -19.46
CA LYS A 262 -3.56 -4.95 -20.02
C LYS A 262 -3.56 -3.90 -18.92
N ALA A 263 -2.86 -2.81 -19.15
CA ALA A 263 -2.56 -1.80 -18.15
C ALA A 263 -3.64 -0.71 -18.06
N TYR A 264 -4.07 -0.41 -16.84
CA TYR A 264 -5.10 0.60 -16.54
C TYR A 264 -4.68 1.50 -15.37
N TRP A 265 -5.25 2.70 -15.38
CA TRP A 265 -5.25 3.62 -14.25
C TRP A 265 -6.67 3.75 -13.70
N ILE A 266 -6.83 3.50 -12.42
CA ILE A 266 -8.09 3.62 -11.69
C ILE A 266 -8.03 4.89 -10.86
N THR A 267 -8.79 5.91 -11.25
CA THR A 267 -8.74 7.24 -10.62
C THR A 267 -10.03 7.50 -9.85
N GLU A 268 -9.90 7.82 -8.56
CA GLU A 268 -11.04 8.17 -7.71
C GLU A 268 -11.75 9.44 -8.19
N VAL A 269 -13.08 9.41 -8.21
CA VAL A 269 -13.91 10.61 -8.37
C VAL A 269 -14.59 10.93 -7.05
N LYS A 270 -14.23 12.08 -6.47
CA LYS A 270 -14.67 12.51 -5.15
C LYS A 270 -15.79 13.54 -5.23
N SER A 271 -16.68 13.48 -4.25
CA SER A 271 -17.68 14.54 -4.04
C SER A 271 -17.86 14.86 -2.56
N PRO A 272 -17.89 16.13 -2.15
CA PRO A 272 -18.26 16.51 -0.79
C PRO A 272 -19.70 16.06 -0.49
N SER A 273 -19.91 15.41 0.64
CA SER A 273 -21.24 14.95 1.09
C SER A 273 -21.81 15.80 2.22
N ILE A 274 -20.96 16.60 2.87
CA ILE A 274 -21.33 17.46 4.01
C ILE A 274 -21.16 18.91 3.62
N PHE A 275 -22.27 19.60 3.47
CA PHE A 275 -22.34 20.98 3.02
C PHE A 275 -21.60 21.20 1.68
N ILE A 276 -20.71 22.21 1.56
CA ILE A 276 -20.02 22.52 0.29
C ILE A 276 -18.69 21.78 0.17
N PHE A 277 -17.89 21.74 1.23
CA PHE A 277 -16.51 21.26 1.19
C PHE A 277 -16.23 20.05 2.09
N GLY A 278 -17.15 19.69 2.99
CA GLY A 278 -16.93 18.69 4.01
C GLY A 278 -17.28 17.27 3.58
N GLY A 279 -16.70 16.28 4.27
CA GLY A 279 -17.10 14.88 4.18
C GLY A 279 -16.94 14.28 2.79
N SER A 280 -15.79 14.44 2.14
CA SER A 280 -15.56 13.89 0.80
C SER A 280 -15.85 12.38 0.72
N MET A 281 -16.60 11.97 -0.32
CA MET A 281 -16.95 10.56 -0.63
C MET A 281 -16.45 10.20 -2.02
N VAL A 282 -15.95 8.99 -2.18
CA VAL A 282 -15.67 8.36 -3.48
C VAL A 282 -16.93 7.61 -3.90
N ASN A 283 -17.57 8.05 -4.99
CA ASN A 283 -18.82 7.46 -5.48
C ASN A 283 -18.61 6.66 -6.77
N SER A 284 -17.59 7.01 -7.52
CA SER A 284 -17.23 6.37 -8.79
C SER A 284 -15.71 6.44 -8.99
N VAL A 285 -15.23 5.70 -9.94
CA VAL A 285 -13.87 5.77 -10.46
C VAL A 285 -13.89 5.95 -11.96
N VAL A 286 -12.86 6.60 -12.49
CA VAL A 286 -12.57 6.61 -13.94
C VAL A 286 -11.47 5.59 -14.19
N ILE A 287 -11.78 4.54 -14.94
CA ILE A 287 -10.81 3.56 -15.42
C ILE A 287 -10.32 4.05 -16.79
N THR A 288 -9.03 4.32 -16.86
CA THR A 288 -8.36 4.82 -18.07
C THR A 288 -7.39 3.77 -18.59
N ASP A 289 -7.56 3.33 -19.83
CA ASP A 289 -6.58 2.51 -20.53
C ASP A 289 -5.26 3.29 -20.65
N ALA A 290 -4.20 2.79 -20.02
CA ALA A 290 -2.92 3.47 -19.94
C ALA A 290 -2.22 3.61 -21.31
N CYS A 291 -2.58 2.76 -22.28
CA CYS A 291 -1.97 2.73 -23.62
C CYS A 291 -2.62 3.72 -24.57
N ASN A 292 -3.96 3.73 -24.66
CA ASN A 292 -4.71 4.51 -25.66
C ASN A 292 -5.48 5.70 -25.08
N GLY A 293 -5.67 5.75 -23.74
CA GLY A 293 -6.38 6.83 -23.04
C GLY A 293 -7.91 6.74 -23.11
N GLU A 294 -8.48 5.64 -23.54
CA GLU A 294 -9.93 5.42 -23.43
C GLU A 294 -10.34 5.39 -21.96
N MET A 295 -11.44 6.09 -21.66
CA MET A 295 -11.92 6.26 -20.28
C MET A 295 -13.35 5.76 -20.14
N VAL A 296 -13.61 5.04 -19.05
CA VAL A 296 -14.93 4.62 -18.65
C VAL A 296 -15.14 4.92 -17.17
N GLU A 297 -16.24 5.57 -16.83
CA GLU A 297 -16.62 5.80 -15.44
C GLU A 297 -17.45 4.62 -14.92
N TYR A 298 -17.08 4.13 -13.75
CA TYR A 298 -17.82 3.08 -13.04
C TYR A 298 -18.23 3.56 -11.65
N ALA A 299 -19.48 3.31 -11.27
CA ALA A 299 -19.90 3.46 -9.89
C ALA A 299 -19.25 2.37 -9.02
N ILE A 300 -18.93 2.68 -7.75
CA ILE A 300 -18.26 1.75 -6.83
C ILE A 300 -19.01 0.39 -6.70
N ASN A 301 -20.30 0.39 -6.79
CA ASN A 301 -21.12 -0.84 -6.70
C ASN A 301 -21.26 -1.61 -8.03
N ASN A 302 -20.55 -1.23 -9.07
CA ASN A 302 -20.62 -1.84 -10.41
C ASN A 302 -19.25 -1.84 -11.10
N LEU A 303 -18.20 -2.14 -10.34
CA LEU A 303 -16.85 -2.26 -10.86
C LEU A 303 -16.67 -3.57 -11.64
N PRO A 304 -15.74 -3.60 -12.60
CA PRO A 304 -15.24 -4.87 -13.14
C PRO A 304 -14.61 -5.75 -12.05
N ASP A 305 -14.75 -7.07 -12.17
CA ASP A 305 -14.31 -8.03 -11.14
C ASP A 305 -12.79 -8.01 -10.90
N TRP A 306 -12.00 -7.60 -11.88
CA TRP A 306 -10.53 -7.50 -11.79
C TRP A 306 -10.04 -6.24 -11.04
N VAL A 307 -10.94 -5.33 -10.62
CA VAL A 307 -10.56 -4.10 -9.92
C VAL A 307 -10.44 -4.36 -8.41
N ASP A 308 -9.24 -4.38 -7.92
CA ASP A 308 -8.95 -4.56 -6.50
C ASP A 308 -8.94 -3.26 -5.70
N HIS A 309 -8.50 -2.13 -6.32
CA HIS A 309 -8.36 -0.84 -5.65
C HIS A 309 -9.14 0.27 -6.35
N ALA A 310 -10.32 0.57 -5.84
CA ALA A 310 -11.12 1.72 -6.25
C ALA A 310 -10.99 2.90 -5.27
N MET A 311 -10.58 2.64 -4.04
CA MET A 311 -10.47 3.63 -2.98
C MET A 311 -9.12 3.59 -2.29
N SER A 312 -8.55 4.77 -2.04
CA SER A 312 -7.25 4.91 -1.41
C SER A 312 -7.25 4.50 0.05
N VAL A 313 -6.13 3.89 0.47
CA VAL A 313 -5.88 3.57 1.88
C VAL A 313 -6.11 4.79 2.75
N SER A 314 -5.58 5.96 2.37
CA SER A 314 -5.76 7.20 3.14
C SER A 314 -7.23 7.59 3.27
N TYR A 315 -8.00 7.48 2.19
CA TYR A 315 -9.43 7.74 2.22
C TYR A 315 -10.17 6.77 3.15
N LEU A 316 -9.90 5.48 3.03
CA LEU A 316 -10.56 4.44 3.83
C LEU A 316 -10.20 4.56 5.31
N MET A 317 -8.91 4.76 5.64
CA MET A 317 -8.46 4.96 7.02
C MET A 317 -9.04 6.24 7.64
N ASP A 318 -9.18 7.32 6.88
CA ASP A 318 -9.88 8.53 7.34
C ASP A 318 -11.35 8.24 7.69
N LYS A 319 -12.04 7.40 6.90
CA LYS A 319 -13.42 7.02 7.20
C LYS A 319 -13.52 6.20 8.48
N ILE A 320 -12.66 5.18 8.63
CA ILE A 320 -12.57 4.37 9.85
C ILE A 320 -12.24 5.26 11.06
N GLN A 321 -11.24 6.13 10.92
CA GLN A 321 -10.85 7.06 11.99
C GLN A 321 -12.02 7.97 12.40
N ASN A 322 -12.73 8.57 11.44
CA ASN A 322 -13.87 9.43 11.69
C ASN A 322 -15.03 8.68 12.36
N HIS A 323 -15.26 7.43 11.96
CA HIS A 323 -16.27 6.57 12.57
C HIS A 323 -16.01 6.41 14.08
N TYR A 324 -14.81 6.02 14.46
CA TYR A 324 -14.47 5.74 15.84
C TYR A 324 -14.20 6.98 16.70
N VAL A 325 -13.71 8.06 16.11
CA VAL A 325 -13.44 9.32 16.84
C VAL A 325 -14.70 10.09 17.12
N TYR A 326 -15.62 10.17 16.15
CA TYR A 326 -16.77 11.08 16.23
C TYR A 326 -18.09 10.41 16.60
N SER A 327 -18.12 9.09 16.87
CA SER A 327 -19.33 8.35 17.28
C SER A 327 -20.01 8.95 18.50
N GLY A 328 -19.25 9.47 19.47
CA GLY A 328 -19.74 10.17 20.66
C GLY A 328 -19.88 11.69 20.52
N GLY A 329 -19.72 12.23 19.27
CA GLY A 329 -19.77 13.66 18.98
C GLY A 329 -18.43 14.38 19.18
N PHE A 330 -18.33 15.61 18.60
CA PHE A 330 -17.09 16.39 18.58
C PHE A 330 -16.59 16.76 19.99
N GLY A 331 -17.49 17.18 20.89
CA GLY A 331 -17.12 17.54 22.27
C GLY A 331 -16.53 16.36 23.04
N ASN A 332 -17.07 15.16 22.86
CA ASN A 332 -16.53 13.94 23.44
C ASN A 332 -15.14 13.59 22.84
N ALA A 333 -14.99 13.68 21.55
CA ALA A 333 -13.73 13.42 20.87
C ALA A 333 -12.59 14.31 21.36
N LEU A 334 -12.90 15.60 21.66
CA LEU A 334 -11.89 16.58 22.06
C LEU A 334 -11.59 16.53 23.58
N PHE A 335 -12.60 16.43 24.43
CA PHE A 335 -12.48 16.64 25.89
C PHE A 335 -12.60 15.37 26.71
N ALA A 336 -13.70 14.64 26.60
CA ALA A 336 -14.01 13.52 27.48
C ALA A 336 -13.34 12.20 27.04
N LYS A 337 -13.18 12.01 25.74
CA LYS A 337 -12.58 10.80 25.11
C LYS A 337 -13.19 9.46 25.59
N GLN A 338 -14.48 9.48 25.95
CA GLN A 338 -15.20 8.28 26.38
C GLN A 338 -15.57 7.44 25.16
N ASN A 339 -15.12 6.18 25.11
CA ASN A 339 -15.30 5.29 23.97
C ASN A 339 -14.83 5.91 22.65
N VAL A 340 -13.75 6.66 22.70
CA VAL A 340 -13.08 7.20 21.51
C VAL A 340 -11.91 6.29 21.18
N TYR A 341 -11.87 5.80 19.95
CA TYR A 341 -10.82 4.92 19.46
C TYR A 341 -10.14 5.56 18.25
N LYS A 342 -8.97 5.04 17.91
CA LYS A 342 -8.16 5.46 16.76
C LYS A 342 -7.66 4.23 16.02
N THR A 343 -7.35 4.38 14.75
CA THR A 343 -6.66 3.37 13.96
C THR A 343 -5.23 3.19 14.46
N ALA A 344 -4.68 1.99 14.29
CA ALA A 344 -3.29 1.69 14.60
C ALA A 344 -2.32 2.55 13.77
N TYR A 345 -1.08 2.67 14.23
CA TYR A 345 0.00 3.27 13.47
C TYR A 345 1.27 2.42 13.61
N SER A 346 2.12 2.43 12.58
CA SER A 346 3.41 1.77 12.65
C SER A 346 4.45 2.70 13.28
N TYR A 347 5.05 2.29 14.40
CA TYR A 347 6.08 3.10 15.06
C TYR A 347 7.45 3.03 14.34
N ARG A 348 7.63 2.05 13.44
CA ARG A 348 8.88 1.87 12.70
C ARG A 348 9.03 2.83 11.53
N ASP A 349 7.93 3.15 10.87
CA ASP A 349 7.95 4.10 9.77
C ASP A 349 8.23 5.54 10.26
N ALA A 350 8.12 5.77 11.58
CA ALA A 350 8.51 7.01 12.25
C ALA A 350 10.03 7.15 12.49
N ARG A 351 10.83 6.12 12.20
CA ARG A 351 12.26 6.05 12.56
C ARG A 351 13.25 6.20 11.41
N THR A 352 12.83 6.46 10.19
CA THR A 352 13.79 6.86 9.16
C THR A 352 14.19 8.30 9.44
N ASP A 353 15.34 8.47 10.09
CA ASP A 353 15.91 9.73 10.62
C ASP A 353 16.16 10.81 9.55
N GLU A 354 15.79 10.60 8.28
CA GLU A 354 16.09 11.53 7.19
C GLU A 354 14.90 12.33 6.66
N ASP A 355 13.64 12.01 7.03
CA ASP A 355 12.49 12.79 6.54
C ASP A 355 11.24 12.65 7.43
N GLU A 356 11.18 13.41 8.55
CA GLU A 356 9.96 13.58 9.33
C GLU A 356 8.78 14.13 8.48
N SER A 357 9.06 14.65 7.27
CA SER A 357 8.07 15.18 6.35
C SER A 357 7.32 14.10 5.55
N LYS A 358 7.83 12.86 5.51
CA LYS A 358 7.17 11.68 4.90
C LYS A 358 6.28 10.92 5.89
N TYR A 359 6.08 11.44 7.07
CA TYR A 359 5.19 10.87 8.07
C TYR A 359 3.75 10.92 7.55
N THR A 360 3.28 9.83 6.97
CA THR A 360 1.86 9.64 6.74
C THR A 360 1.28 8.97 7.98
N PRO A 361 0.31 9.58 8.67
CA PRO A 361 -0.30 9.01 9.88
C PRO A 361 -1.04 7.67 9.64
N PHE A 362 -1.00 7.14 8.42
CA PHE A 362 -1.75 5.98 7.95
C PHE A 362 -0.89 4.75 7.66
N ASN A 363 0.32 4.66 8.21
CA ASN A 363 1.19 3.49 7.97
C ASN A 363 0.81 2.27 8.85
N GLY A 364 -0.22 2.38 9.66
CA GLY A 364 -0.72 1.31 10.52
C GLY A 364 -1.76 0.41 9.82
N TYR A 365 -1.44 -0.08 8.64
CA TYR A 365 -2.29 -1.02 7.89
C TYR A 365 -1.45 -2.09 7.19
N ASN A 366 -2.08 -3.18 6.81
CA ASN A 366 -1.52 -4.17 5.90
C ASN A 366 -2.61 -4.73 5.00
N SER A 367 -2.23 -5.37 3.90
CA SER A 367 -3.17 -6.10 3.05
C SER A 367 -3.34 -7.52 3.58
N VAL A 368 -4.55 -8.01 3.55
CA VAL A 368 -4.92 -9.40 3.88
C VAL A 368 -5.83 -9.93 2.78
N VAL A 369 -5.68 -11.21 2.47
CA VAL A 369 -6.60 -11.90 1.58
C VAL A 369 -7.66 -12.60 2.43
N ALA A 370 -8.93 -12.28 2.18
CA ALA A 370 -10.04 -12.92 2.87
C ALA A 370 -10.27 -14.35 2.34
N LYS A 371 -11.13 -15.10 3.01
CA LYS A 371 -11.38 -16.51 2.67
C LYS A 371 -12.02 -16.71 1.29
N ASP A 372 -12.66 -15.69 0.76
CA ASP A 372 -13.25 -15.66 -0.59
C ASP A 372 -12.25 -15.25 -1.68
N GLY A 373 -10.99 -15.00 -1.33
CA GLY A 373 -9.93 -14.58 -2.25
C GLY A 373 -9.83 -13.08 -2.46
N THR A 374 -10.75 -12.27 -1.92
CA THR A 374 -10.71 -10.82 -2.09
C THR A 374 -9.66 -10.15 -1.21
N ILE A 375 -9.12 -9.02 -1.69
CA ILE A 375 -8.12 -8.24 -0.97
C ILE A 375 -8.81 -7.25 -0.03
N TRP A 376 -8.36 -7.20 1.22
CA TRP A 376 -8.83 -6.28 2.25
C TRP A 376 -7.66 -5.56 2.90
N PHE A 377 -7.89 -4.36 3.42
CA PHE A 377 -6.94 -3.68 4.30
C PHE A 377 -7.29 -3.97 5.75
N TYR A 378 -6.29 -4.35 6.51
CA TYR A 378 -6.33 -4.58 7.95
C TYR A 378 -5.79 -3.38 8.69
N THR A 379 -6.45 -2.95 9.77
CA THR A 379 -5.91 -2.00 10.76
C THR A 379 -6.46 -2.32 12.14
N GLY A 380 -5.62 -2.21 13.17
CA GLY A 380 -6.05 -2.30 14.56
C GLY A 380 -6.82 -1.07 15.02
N ILE A 381 -7.68 -1.26 16.00
CA ILE A 381 -8.47 -0.21 16.65
C ILE A 381 -8.07 -0.15 18.12
N THR A 382 -7.47 0.97 18.54
CA THR A 382 -6.95 1.17 19.89
C THR A 382 -7.68 2.31 20.59
N PRO A 383 -7.87 2.27 21.93
CA PRO A 383 -8.41 3.40 22.66
C PRO A 383 -7.57 4.68 22.45
N ALA A 384 -8.22 5.84 22.32
CA ALA A 384 -7.52 7.12 22.19
C ALA A 384 -6.80 7.58 23.48
N SER A 385 -7.05 6.91 24.61
CA SER A 385 -6.23 7.02 25.83
C SER A 385 -4.91 6.27 25.63
N ASN A 386 -3.88 6.59 26.43
CA ASN A 386 -2.53 6.01 26.32
C ASN A 386 -2.47 4.51 26.74
N SER A 387 -3.42 3.69 26.35
CA SER A 387 -3.40 2.25 26.63
C SER A 387 -2.76 1.51 25.43
N GLU A 388 -1.83 0.60 25.73
CA GLU A 388 -1.19 -0.30 24.76
C GLU A 388 -2.07 -1.54 24.46
N THR A 389 -3.40 -1.41 24.65
CA THR A 389 -4.35 -2.52 24.51
C THR A 389 -5.20 -2.31 23.28
N ASN A 390 -5.29 -3.31 22.43
CA ASN A 390 -6.17 -3.32 21.29
C ASN A 390 -7.64 -3.51 21.72
N TYR A 391 -8.57 -2.78 21.08
CA TYR A 391 -10.01 -2.97 21.23
C TYR A 391 -10.54 -4.01 20.25
N GLY A 392 -9.94 -4.07 19.10
CA GLY A 392 -10.26 -4.94 17.99
C GLY A 392 -9.52 -4.54 16.75
N PHE A 393 -9.94 -5.06 15.63
CA PHE A 393 -9.42 -4.65 14.33
C PHE A 393 -10.55 -4.53 13.31
N VAL A 394 -10.24 -3.82 12.24
CA VAL A 394 -11.15 -3.62 11.11
C VAL A 394 -10.50 -4.15 9.85
N LEU A 395 -11.26 -4.91 9.08
CA LEU A 395 -10.99 -5.15 7.67
C LEU A 395 -11.86 -4.22 6.84
N ILE A 396 -11.26 -3.63 5.80
CA ILE A 396 -11.98 -2.77 4.87
C ILE A 396 -11.58 -3.10 3.43
N SER A 397 -12.59 -3.33 2.58
CA SER A 397 -12.40 -3.63 1.17
C SER A 397 -12.02 -2.36 0.39
N PRO A 398 -10.88 -2.32 -0.32
CA PRO A 398 -10.51 -1.18 -1.15
C PRO A 398 -11.34 -1.06 -2.43
N SER A 399 -11.99 -2.11 -2.87
CA SER A 399 -12.88 -2.08 -4.04
C SER A 399 -14.29 -1.60 -3.69
N THR A 400 -14.89 -2.12 -2.59
CA THR A 400 -16.30 -1.85 -2.25
C THR A 400 -16.50 -0.81 -1.14
N GLY A 401 -15.50 -0.61 -0.27
CA GLY A 401 -15.61 0.20 0.94
C GLY A 401 -16.37 -0.49 2.08
N GLU A 402 -16.72 -1.77 1.95
CA GLU A 402 -17.30 -2.56 3.04
C GLU A 402 -16.30 -2.65 4.20
N ALA A 403 -16.76 -2.44 5.43
CA ALA A 403 -15.93 -2.50 6.61
C ALA A 403 -16.51 -3.46 7.65
N ARG A 404 -15.65 -4.35 8.19
CA ARG A 404 -16.01 -5.34 9.20
C ARG A 404 -15.15 -5.17 10.43
N PHE A 405 -15.79 -5.11 11.60
CA PHE A 405 -15.10 -5.03 12.88
C PHE A 405 -15.06 -6.41 13.56
N TYR A 406 -13.90 -6.72 14.14
CA TYR A 406 -13.66 -7.96 14.88
C TYR A 406 -13.16 -7.60 16.27
N PRO A 407 -13.92 -7.89 17.33
CA PRO A 407 -13.51 -7.63 18.70
C PRO A 407 -12.29 -8.49 19.06
N ALA A 408 -11.23 -7.86 19.51
CA ALA A 408 -10.01 -8.54 19.94
C ALA A 408 -9.37 -7.76 21.10
N SER A 409 -9.41 -8.32 22.29
CA SER A 409 -8.73 -7.74 23.44
C SER A 409 -7.33 -8.34 23.56
N GLY A 410 -6.31 -7.51 23.44
CA GLY A 410 -4.93 -7.98 23.50
C GLY A 410 -3.91 -6.88 23.29
N ALA A 411 -2.69 -7.26 22.91
CA ALA A 411 -1.63 -6.32 22.59
C ALA A 411 -1.93 -5.56 21.29
N GLU A 412 -1.61 -4.28 21.26
CA GLU A 412 -1.60 -3.52 20.02
C GLU A 412 -0.46 -3.96 19.09
N GLU A 413 -0.55 -3.62 17.81
CA GLU A 413 0.40 -4.01 16.77
C GLU A 413 1.84 -3.58 17.09
N SER A 414 2.03 -2.39 17.64
CA SER A 414 3.36 -1.90 18.02
C SER A 414 4.00 -2.74 19.15
N SER A 415 3.20 -3.24 20.07
CA SER A 415 3.67 -4.13 21.14
C SER A 415 4.03 -5.52 20.62
N ALA A 416 3.27 -6.04 19.64
CA ALA A 416 3.58 -7.29 18.94
C ALA A 416 4.89 -7.17 18.15
N GLN A 417 5.10 -6.05 17.42
CA GLN A 417 6.37 -5.78 16.70
C GLN A 417 7.56 -5.77 17.65
N LYS A 418 7.48 -5.05 18.77
CA LYS A 418 8.53 -5.02 19.79
C LYS A 418 8.79 -6.39 20.40
N ALA A 419 7.73 -7.17 20.64
CA ALA A 419 7.87 -8.53 21.17
C ALA A 419 8.55 -9.46 20.17
N ALA A 420 8.26 -9.36 18.90
CA ALA A 420 8.91 -10.13 17.84
C ALA A 420 10.40 -9.76 17.72
N GLU A 421 10.74 -8.47 17.67
CA GLU A 421 12.12 -7.98 17.57
C GLU A 421 12.95 -8.32 18.81
N GLY A 422 12.33 -8.33 19.98
CA GLY A 422 13.01 -8.61 21.25
C GLY A 422 13.43 -10.06 21.44
N LYS A 423 12.99 -11.00 20.58
CA LYS A 423 13.32 -12.43 20.75
C LYS A 423 14.75 -12.75 20.32
N ASP A 424 15.31 -12.02 19.35
CA ASP A 424 16.71 -12.15 18.93
C ASP A 424 17.34 -10.77 18.77
N GLN A 425 17.73 -10.17 19.89
CA GLN A 425 18.34 -8.83 19.92
C GLN A 425 19.71 -8.78 19.24
N SER A 426 20.37 -9.92 19.04
CA SER A 426 21.70 -9.98 18.42
C SER A 426 21.66 -9.64 16.93
N GLN A 427 20.56 -9.95 16.25
CA GLN A 427 20.42 -9.79 14.81
C GLN A 427 19.88 -8.43 14.38
N LYS A 428 19.27 -7.66 15.30
CA LYS A 428 18.71 -6.32 15.06
C LYS A 428 17.69 -6.27 13.89
N TYR A 429 16.87 -7.31 13.74
CA TYR A 429 15.81 -7.33 12.74
C TYR A 429 14.73 -6.31 13.05
N SER A 430 14.08 -5.81 12.00
CA SER A 430 12.90 -4.95 12.05
C SER A 430 11.65 -5.74 11.69
N ALA A 431 10.62 -5.69 12.54
CA ALA A 431 9.34 -6.33 12.22
C ALA A 431 8.51 -5.47 11.26
N SER A 432 7.89 -6.09 10.25
CA SER A 432 6.85 -5.45 9.43
C SER A 432 5.65 -5.10 10.31
N PHE A 433 4.74 -4.22 9.80
CA PHE A 433 3.44 -4.07 10.43
C PHE A 433 2.71 -5.43 10.42
N PRO A 434 2.07 -5.85 11.53
CA PRO A 434 1.43 -7.15 11.61
C PRO A 434 0.28 -7.32 10.63
N THR A 435 0.07 -8.55 10.17
CA THR A 435 -1.15 -9.01 9.51
C THR A 435 -1.84 -10.01 10.42
N ILE A 436 -3.16 -10.01 10.46
CA ILE A 436 -3.93 -10.92 11.30
C ILE A 436 -4.23 -12.21 10.53
N PHE A 437 -4.05 -13.36 11.21
CA PHE A 437 -4.38 -14.68 10.70
C PHE A 437 -5.08 -15.53 11.76
N ASN A 438 -5.81 -16.54 11.29
CA ASN A 438 -6.35 -17.60 12.13
C ASN A 438 -5.34 -18.75 12.21
N VAL A 439 -4.90 -19.10 13.41
CA VAL A 439 -4.04 -20.27 13.66
C VAL A 439 -4.73 -21.17 14.67
N ASP A 440 -5.29 -22.27 14.21
CA ASP A 440 -6.03 -23.23 15.04
C ASP A 440 -7.16 -22.58 15.88
N GLY A 441 -7.85 -21.59 15.33
CA GLY A 441 -8.91 -20.82 16.00
C GLY A 441 -8.43 -19.58 16.78
N GLU A 442 -7.13 -19.38 16.94
CA GLU A 442 -6.53 -18.27 17.66
C GLU A 442 -6.19 -17.08 16.77
N MET A 443 -6.56 -15.88 17.21
CA MET A 443 -6.15 -14.64 16.55
C MET A 443 -4.65 -14.43 16.69
N THR A 444 -3.94 -14.41 15.58
CA THR A 444 -2.48 -14.41 15.56
C THR A 444 -1.95 -13.31 14.64
N TYR A 445 -1.06 -12.48 15.16
CA TYR A 445 -0.25 -11.55 14.36
C TYR A 445 0.86 -12.30 13.65
N PHE A 446 0.92 -12.13 12.35
CA PHE A 446 2.03 -12.56 11.50
C PHE A 446 2.89 -11.37 11.11
N MET A 447 4.19 -11.48 11.21
CA MET A 447 5.14 -10.43 10.91
C MET A 447 6.36 -10.98 10.17
N LEU A 448 6.90 -10.18 9.25
CA LEU A 448 8.16 -10.42 8.58
C LEU A 448 9.27 -9.73 9.35
N LEU A 449 10.31 -10.45 9.70
CA LEU A 449 11.51 -9.90 10.34
C LEU A 449 12.57 -9.64 9.25
N LYS A 450 12.94 -8.38 9.08
CA LYS A 450 13.82 -7.89 8.01
C LYS A 450 15.14 -7.40 8.53
N ASP A 451 16.16 -7.58 7.73
CA ASP A 451 17.48 -6.99 7.96
C ASP A 451 17.50 -5.48 7.59
N ASN A 452 18.66 -4.86 7.78
CA ASN A 452 18.87 -3.44 7.43
C ASN A 452 18.75 -3.14 5.93
N ALA A 453 18.84 -4.18 5.06
CA ALA A 453 18.62 -4.05 3.63
C ALA A 453 17.14 -4.16 3.25
N GLY A 454 16.25 -4.43 4.22
CA GLY A 454 14.80 -4.60 4.01
C GLY A 454 14.41 -5.97 3.47
N LEU A 455 15.33 -6.95 3.52
CA LEU A 455 15.07 -8.31 3.08
C LEU A 455 14.56 -9.17 4.24
N VAL A 456 13.57 -10.01 3.96
CA VAL A 456 13.00 -10.94 4.94
C VAL A 456 14.05 -11.98 5.32
N GLN A 457 14.31 -12.11 6.63
CA GLN A 457 15.27 -13.06 7.21
C GLN A 457 14.55 -14.09 8.08
N ARG A 458 13.45 -13.72 8.72
CA ARG A 458 12.66 -14.60 9.60
C ARG A 458 11.19 -14.24 9.55
N TYR A 459 10.40 -15.17 10.06
CA TYR A 459 8.97 -15.04 10.28
C TYR A 459 8.68 -14.99 11.78
N ALA A 460 7.70 -14.21 12.21
CA ALA A 460 7.27 -14.15 13.58
C ALA A 460 5.75 -14.32 13.70
N LEU A 461 5.31 -15.09 14.70
CA LEU A 461 3.93 -15.26 15.07
C LEU A 461 3.76 -14.81 16.52
N CYS A 462 2.70 -14.02 16.77
CA CYS A 462 2.41 -13.48 18.10
C CYS A 462 0.91 -13.63 18.39
N ASN A 463 0.56 -14.27 19.50
CA ASN A 463 -0.84 -14.38 19.91
C ASN A 463 -1.37 -13.00 20.32
N VAL A 464 -2.53 -12.61 19.80
CA VAL A 464 -3.12 -11.28 20.05
C VAL A 464 -3.46 -11.11 21.53
N ALA A 465 -4.06 -12.10 22.16
CA ALA A 465 -4.46 -12.05 23.57
C ALA A 465 -3.27 -12.19 24.52
N GLU A 466 -2.29 -13.04 24.18
CA GLU A 466 -1.13 -13.36 25.00
C GLU A 466 0.19 -13.10 24.25
N TYR A 467 0.58 -11.82 24.10
CA TYR A 467 1.77 -11.43 23.33
C TYR A 467 3.10 -12.07 23.81
N GLN A 468 3.14 -12.61 25.04
CA GLN A 468 4.29 -13.40 25.50
C GLN A 468 4.45 -14.70 24.72
N LYS A 469 3.36 -15.22 24.11
CA LYS A 469 3.40 -16.34 23.19
C LYS A 469 3.82 -15.87 21.79
N THR A 470 4.94 -15.16 21.72
CA THR A 470 5.59 -14.75 20.48
C THR A 470 6.72 -15.71 20.16
N VAL A 471 6.77 -16.17 18.92
CA VAL A 471 7.84 -17.03 18.40
C VAL A 471 8.38 -16.47 17.10
N GLN A 472 9.61 -16.86 16.72
CA GLN A 472 10.22 -16.56 15.44
C GLN A 472 11.02 -17.75 14.91
N GLY A 473 11.17 -17.85 13.60
CA GLY A 473 11.96 -18.88 12.92
C GLY A 473 12.38 -18.45 11.52
N GLU A 474 13.32 -19.18 10.93
CA GLU A 474 13.86 -18.90 9.60
C GLU A 474 12.90 -19.34 8.50
N THR A 475 12.15 -20.42 8.73
CA THR A 475 11.09 -20.88 7.82
C THR A 475 9.72 -20.68 8.46
N LEU A 476 8.71 -20.50 7.61
CA LEU A 476 7.33 -20.36 8.07
C LEU A 476 6.84 -21.65 8.76
N ASN A 477 7.18 -22.81 8.20
CA ASN A 477 6.76 -24.10 8.73
C ASN A 477 7.31 -24.35 10.14
N SER A 478 8.62 -24.13 10.36
CA SER A 478 9.23 -24.29 11.68
C SER A 478 8.69 -23.27 12.68
N THR A 479 8.40 -22.05 12.24
CA THR A 479 7.79 -21.02 13.08
C THR A 479 6.37 -21.40 13.51
N LEU A 480 5.57 -21.92 12.58
CA LEU A 480 4.19 -22.33 12.84
C LEU A 480 4.14 -23.56 13.78
N ASP A 481 5.01 -24.54 13.58
CA ASP A 481 5.12 -25.70 14.46
C ASP A 481 5.53 -25.32 15.89
N LEU A 482 6.50 -24.44 16.02
CA LEU A 482 6.90 -23.90 17.32
C LEU A 482 5.76 -23.13 17.98
N TYR A 483 5.02 -22.34 17.20
CA TYR A 483 3.90 -21.55 17.70
C TYR A 483 2.78 -22.46 18.23
N ARG A 484 2.41 -23.50 17.48
CA ARG A 484 1.43 -24.50 17.92
C ARG A 484 1.86 -25.19 19.23
N LYS A 485 3.14 -25.60 19.32
CA LYS A 485 3.72 -26.15 20.57
C LYS A 485 3.65 -25.14 21.71
N ARG A 486 3.86 -23.85 21.42
CA ARG A 486 3.80 -22.76 22.40
C ARG A 486 2.37 -22.51 22.88
N LEU A 487 1.39 -22.51 21.97
CA LEU A 487 -0.04 -22.38 22.30
C LEU A 487 -0.49 -23.53 23.21
N ALA A 488 -0.08 -24.75 22.90
CA ALA A 488 -0.40 -25.95 23.68
C ALA A 488 0.36 -26.05 25.01
N GLY A 489 1.27 -25.12 25.31
CA GLY A 489 2.09 -25.16 26.55
C GLY A 489 3.17 -26.25 26.56
N LEU A 490 3.48 -26.84 25.41
CA LEU A 490 4.46 -27.93 25.29
C LEU A 490 5.92 -27.43 25.25
N THR A 491 6.13 -26.15 25.02
CA THR A 491 7.47 -25.53 25.01
C THR A 491 7.46 -24.12 25.57
N THR A 492 8.60 -23.70 26.12
CA THR A 492 8.89 -22.31 26.50
C THR A 492 9.81 -21.62 25.49
N SER A 493 10.31 -22.34 24.48
CA SER A 493 11.13 -21.77 23.42
C SER A 493 10.39 -20.70 22.64
N SER A 494 11.10 -19.68 22.20
CA SER A 494 10.54 -18.58 21.37
C SER A 494 11.27 -18.40 20.04
N VAL A 495 12.32 -19.18 19.79
CA VAL A 495 13.05 -19.20 18.52
C VAL A 495 13.00 -20.62 18.01
N ALA A 496 12.47 -20.79 16.80
CA ALA A 496 12.52 -22.05 16.11
C ALA A 496 13.99 -22.29 15.73
N VAL A 497 14.50 -23.42 16.16
CA VAL A 497 15.71 -23.97 15.60
C VAL A 497 15.22 -24.74 14.38
N ASP A 498 15.59 -24.31 13.19
CA ASP A 498 15.48 -25.16 12.04
C ASP A 498 16.43 -26.33 12.34
N GLU A 499 15.88 -27.42 12.86
CA GLU A 499 16.55 -28.68 12.65
C GLU A 499 16.69 -28.74 11.13
N PRO A 500 17.91 -28.92 10.59
CA PRO A 500 18.05 -29.14 9.17
C PRO A 500 16.95 -30.13 8.80
N GLU A 501 16.10 -29.78 7.84
CA GLU A 501 15.12 -30.75 7.33
C GLU A 501 15.92 -31.99 7.07
N GLN A 502 15.74 -32.98 7.95
CA GLN A 502 16.07 -34.31 7.56
C GLN A 502 15.19 -34.49 6.33
N GLU A 503 15.76 -34.35 5.14
CA GLU A 503 15.15 -34.97 3.96
C GLU A 503 14.75 -36.33 4.49
N LYS A 504 13.47 -36.48 4.84
CA LYS A 504 12.90 -37.76 5.16
C LYS A 504 13.24 -38.58 3.94
N ASN A 505 14.23 -39.46 4.10
CA ASN A 505 14.60 -40.38 3.06
C ASN A 505 13.34 -40.77 2.34
N VAL A 506 13.13 -40.22 1.16
CA VAL A 506 12.11 -40.73 0.26
C VAL A 506 12.64 -42.08 -0.17
N ILE A 507 12.34 -43.09 0.69
CA ILE A 507 12.58 -44.49 0.32
C ILE A 507 11.82 -44.63 -0.98
N PRO A 508 12.50 -44.96 -2.10
CA PRO A 508 11.82 -45.05 -3.36
C PRO A 508 10.67 -46.05 -3.27
N ASP A 509 9.50 -45.70 -3.79
CA ASP A 509 8.33 -46.57 -3.76
C ASP A 509 8.65 -47.95 -4.34
N GLY A 510 8.36 -49.00 -3.55
CA GLY A 510 8.56 -50.39 -3.97
C GLY A 510 9.91 -51.00 -3.59
N VAL A 511 10.74 -50.33 -2.80
CA VAL A 511 12.02 -50.86 -2.32
C VAL A 511 11.79 -51.65 -1.02
N GLU A 512 12.33 -52.85 -0.94
CA GLU A 512 12.27 -53.71 0.24
C GLU A 512 13.33 -53.30 1.25
N ILE A 513 12.89 -52.91 2.47
CA ILE A 513 13.80 -52.58 3.56
C ILE A 513 14.22 -53.85 4.26
N GLN A 514 15.53 -54.07 4.36
CA GLN A 514 16.16 -55.17 5.08
C GLN A 514 16.70 -54.66 6.42
N GLU A 515 16.78 -55.52 7.42
CA GLU A 515 17.35 -55.23 8.73
C GLU A 515 18.51 -56.19 9.04
N MET A 516 19.62 -55.60 9.51
CA MET A 516 20.76 -56.36 9.99
C MET A 516 20.93 -56.11 11.50
N GLU A 517 20.73 -57.15 12.28
CA GLU A 517 20.81 -57.06 13.74
C GLU A 517 22.21 -57.48 14.23
N HIS A 518 22.74 -56.74 15.22
CA HIS A 518 23.98 -57.07 15.95
C HIS A 518 25.23 -57.23 15.06
N ALA A 519 25.30 -56.49 13.95
CA ALA A 519 26.42 -56.50 13.06
C ALA A 519 27.67 -55.81 13.66
N ILE A 520 28.82 -56.46 13.56
CA ILE A 520 30.09 -55.89 14.01
C ILE A 520 30.72 -55.13 12.84
N VAL A 521 30.95 -53.84 13.01
CA VAL A 521 31.57 -52.96 12.03
C VAL A 521 33.07 -53.30 11.91
N THR A 522 33.55 -53.63 10.72
CA THR A 522 34.95 -53.98 10.49
C THR A 522 35.80 -52.85 9.91
N GLU A 523 35.20 -51.99 9.09
CA GLU A 523 35.86 -50.90 8.41
C GLU A 523 34.90 -49.68 8.33
N VAL A 524 35.43 -48.48 8.50
CA VAL A 524 34.68 -47.21 8.32
C VAL A 524 35.56 -46.24 7.55
N THR A 525 35.03 -45.66 6.48
CA THR A 525 35.67 -44.60 5.69
C THR A 525 34.67 -43.50 5.48
N THR A 526 35.12 -42.26 5.45
CA THR A 526 34.26 -41.09 5.21
C THR A 526 34.62 -40.37 3.93
N ALA A 527 33.61 -39.84 3.23
CA ALA A 527 33.79 -38.93 2.10
C ALA A 527 32.77 -37.78 2.22
N THR A 528 33.19 -36.57 1.89
CA THR A 528 32.27 -35.42 1.82
C THR A 528 31.97 -35.10 0.36
N ILE A 529 30.71 -35.18 -0.01
CA ILE A 529 30.20 -34.94 -1.36
C ILE A 529 29.11 -33.88 -1.26
N ASP A 530 29.23 -32.77 -1.99
CA ASP A 530 28.28 -31.65 -2.02
C ASP A 530 27.92 -31.10 -0.63
N GLY A 531 28.88 -31.12 0.30
CA GLY A 531 28.71 -30.59 1.68
C GLY A 531 28.20 -31.63 2.69
N THR A 532 27.68 -32.78 2.24
CA THR A 532 27.21 -33.88 3.10
C THR A 532 28.32 -34.90 3.33
N THR A 533 28.55 -35.29 4.58
CA THR A 533 29.52 -36.34 4.92
C THR A 533 28.85 -37.72 4.96
N TYR A 534 29.31 -38.57 4.11
CA TYR A 534 28.90 -39.99 4.01
C TYR A 534 29.89 -40.87 4.75
N PHE A 535 29.34 -41.87 5.46
CA PHE A 535 30.06 -42.90 6.19
C PHE A 535 29.87 -44.21 5.44
N TYR A 536 30.94 -44.74 4.93
CA TYR A 536 30.99 -46.02 4.24
C TYR A 536 31.54 -47.05 5.21
N PHE A 537 30.79 -48.12 5.47
CA PHE A 537 31.24 -49.13 6.42
C PHE A 537 30.95 -50.54 5.91
N ARG A 538 31.70 -51.49 6.46
CA ARG A 538 31.52 -52.94 6.22
C ARG A 538 31.27 -53.64 7.55
N THR A 539 30.65 -54.82 7.49
CA THR A 539 30.37 -55.63 8.67
C THR A 539 31.02 -57.00 8.53
N GLU A 540 31.22 -57.67 9.66
CA GLU A 540 31.81 -59.00 9.73
C GLU A 540 30.97 -60.04 8.95
N ASP A 541 29.66 -59.91 9.02
CA ASP A 541 28.69 -60.82 8.42
C ASP A 541 28.54 -60.67 6.89
N ALA A 542 28.97 -59.50 6.35
CA ALA A 542 28.81 -59.18 4.92
C ALA A 542 30.01 -58.37 4.39
N LEU A 543 31.20 -58.98 4.39
CA LEU A 543 32.47 -58.35 3.98
C LEU A 543 32.47 -57.80 2.54
N ALA A 544 31.65 -58.35 1.66
CA ALA A 544 31.53 -57.86 0.29
C ALA A 544 30.59 -56.69 0.12
N ALA A 545 29.67 -56.48 1.09
CA ALA A 545 28.71 -55.40 1.06
C ALA A 545 29.33 -54.10 1.57
N LEU A 546 28.99 -52.97 0.95
CA LEU A 546 29.35 -51.62 1.37
C LEU A 546 28.08 -50.91 1.80
N TYR A 547 27.97 -50.56 3.06
CA TYR A 547 26.86 -49.83 3.62
C TYR A 547 27.19 -48.33 3.64
N VAL A 548 26.28 -47.53 3.15
CA VAL A 548 26.43 -46.06 3.08
C VAL A 548 25.40 -45.40 3.98
N SER A 549 25.88 -44.62 4.93
CA SER A 549 25.08 -43.88 5.88
C SER A 549 25.50 -42.43 5.88
N SER A 550 24.57 -41.51 6.11
CA SER A 550 24.85 -40.12 6.40
C SER A 550 23.97 -39.64 7.56
N ILE A 551 24.29 -38.46 8.12
CA ILE A 551 23.45 -37.83 9.15
C ILE A 551 22.05 -37.59 8.60
N GLU A 552 21.97 -37.20 7.32
CA GLU A 552 20.71 -36.92 6.62
C GLU A 552 19.90 -38.22 6.36
N ASN A 553 20.58 -39.32 6.06
CA ASN A 553 19.94 -40.57 5.66
C ASN A 553 19.57 -41.48 6.82
N SER A 554 20.22 -41.38 7.98
CA SER A 554 19.95 -42.33 9.06
C SER A 554 19.80 -41.69 10.41
N SER A 555 20.82 -41.10 10.98
CA SER A 555 20.77 -40.30 12.22
C SER A 555 22.17 -39.74 12.57
N TRP A 556 22.26 -38.82 13.52
CA TRP A 556 23.52 -38.33 14.10
C TRP A 556 24.40 -39.46 14.67
N GLN A 557 23.80 -40.59 15.02
CA GLN A 557 24.51 -41.75 15.54
C GLN A 557 25.52 -42.30 14.52
N THR A 558 25.30 -42.09 13.21
CA THR A 558 26.25 -42.42 12.17
C THR A 558 27.67 -41.85 12.42
N MET A 559 27.76 -40.68 13.09
CA MET A 559 29.06 -40.09 13.44
C MET A 559 29.85 -40.89 14.49
N LEU A 560 29.21 -41.80 15.18
CA LEU A 560 29.84 -42.65 16.21
C LEU A 560 30.38 -43.96 15.63
N LEU A 561 30.20 -44.23 14.33
CA LEU A 561 30.66 -45.44 13.69
C LEU A 561 32.20 -45.52 13.73
N ILE A 562 32.68 -46.57 14.37
CA ILE A 562 34.10 -46.95 14.37
C ILE A 562 34.22 -48.48 14.24
N PRO A 563 35.30 -49.00 13.69
CA PRO A 563 35.56 -50.45 13.70
C PRO A 563 35.46 -51.05 15.09
N GLY A 564 34.75 -52.16 15.23
CA GLY A 564 34.48 -52.84 16.48
C GLY A 564 33.14 -52.53 17.13
N ASN A 565 32.43 -51.52 16.65
CA ASN A 565 31.07 -51.25 17.13
C ASN A 565 30.10 -52.36 16.74
N MET A 566 29.20 -52.71 17.66
CA MET A 566 28.05 -53.54 17.38
C MET A 566 26.85 -52.67 17.09
N VAL A 567 26.26 -52.78 15.90
CA VAL A 567 25.16 -51.94 15.44
C VAL A 567 24.01 -52.80 14.90
N THR A 568 22.80 -52.28 15.00
CA THR A 568 21.62 -52.75 14.29
C THR A 568 21.18 -51.67 13.34
N PHE A 569 20.97 -52.00 12.07
CA PHE A 569 20.62 -51.00 11.07
C PHE A 569 19.65 -51.52 10.04
N LYS A 570 18.85 -50.60 9.47
CA LYS A 570 17.97 -50.87 8.35
C LYS A 570 18.56 -50.26 7.08
N TYR A 571 18.44 -50.99 5.98
CA TYR A 571 19.02 -50.61 4.70
C TYR A 571 18.17 -51.12 3.53
N TYR A 572 18.43 -50.56 2.36
CA TYR A 572 17.90 -51.05 1.09
C TYR A 572 19.01 -51.11 0.02
N ASP A 573 18.78 -51.92 -0.99
CA ASP A 573 19.74 -52.11 -2.10
C ASP A 573 19.72 -50.86 -3.00
N SER A 574 20.88 -50.28 -3.23
CA SER A 574 21.04 -49.22 -4.23
C SER A 574 21.04 -49.80 -5.66
N ASN A 575 21.04 -48.94 -6.68
CA ASN A 575 21.18 -49.35 -8.07
C ASN A 575 22.60 -49.87 -8.41
N GLU A 576 23.54 -49.76 -7.47
CA GLU A 576 24.92 -50.20 -7.62
C GLU A 576 25.12 -51.57 -6.94
N GLN A 577 25.81 -52.47 -7.62
CA GLN A 577 26.04 -53.80 -7.09
C GLN A 577 26.91 -53.74 -5.83
N TYR A 578 26.46 -54.39 -4.74
CA TYR A 578 27.09 -54.42 -3.41
C TYR A 578 27.04 -53.11 -2.60
N VAL A 579 26.33 -52.08 -3.04
CA VAL A 579 26.14 -50.85 -2.27
C VAL A 579 24.73 -50.81 -1.70
N HIS A 580 24.61 -50.57 -0.39
CA HIS A 580 23.36 -50.55 0.35
C HIS A 580 23.20 -49.22 1.09
N ILE A 581 22.06 -48.58 0.97
CA ILE A 581 21.77 -47.29 1.63
C ILE A 581 21.14 -47.55 2.97
N VAL A 582 21.75 -47.03 4.05
CA VAL A 582 21.27 -47.18 5.41
C VAL A 582 20.25 -46.09 5.73
N THR A 583 19.08 -46.49 6.26
CA THR A 583 17.97 -45.59 6.61
C THR A 583 17.84 -45.36 8.11
N GLU A 584 18.34 -46.29 8.92
CA GLU A 584 18.31 -46.23 10.38
C GLU A 584 19.49 -46.98 10.95
N ILE A 585 20.16 -46.45 11.97
CA ILE A 585 21.25 -47.12 12.69
C ILE A 585 21.12 -46.92 14.18
N VAL A 586 21.29 -47.99 14.95
CA VAL A 586 21.23 -47.97 16.43
C VAL A 586 22.42 -48.74 16.98
N PHE A 587 23.10 -48.16 17.95
CA PHE A 587 24.19 -48.75 18.68
C PHE A 587 23.66 -49.55 19.87
N LYS A 588 24.28 -50.68 20.15
CA LYS A 588 24.03 -51.48 21.38
C LYS A 588 25.11 -51.32 22.41
#